data_be1cdd6739307db2a528c14629eb4889
#
_entry.id   be1cdd6739307db2a528c14629eb4889
#
_cell.length_a   1.000
_cell.length_b   1.000
_cell.length_c   1.000
_cell.angle_alpha   90.00
_cell.angle_beta   90.00
_cell.angle_gamma   90.00
#
_symmetry.space_group_name_H-M   'P 1'
#
loop_
_entity.id
_entity.type
_entity.pdbx_description
1 polymer ?
#
loop_
_entity_poly.entity_id
_entity_poly.type
_entity_poly.pdbx_seq_one_letter_code
_entity_poly.pdbx_strand_id
1 'polypeptide(L)'
;HVDASIEIWKRMDAAGDIYLDSYSGWYSVRDERFFTEDELETRADGNRYSVETGTPVTWTEEQTYFFRLSAYAERLLAHYEAHPEFIGPDVRRNEVVSFVSGGLRDLSISRTTFDWGVPVPGHPDHVMYVWVDALTNYLTGAGFPDTDSESFRKYWPADLHMIGKDIIRFHTVYWPAFLMSAGIELPRRVFVHGFLLNSGEKMSKSVGNVVDPFALIDAFGLDQVRYFLLREVPFGQDGSYSEDAIIGRINADLANEFGNLAQRSLSMVNKNLEARVPEPAGFTDADRELLALADELLAKVRAHFDVPAMHLALEAIWSMLGAANRYFSAQEPWVLRKSGAAADQDRFRTVLYVTLEVVRIAALLVQPVMPSSAAKLLDLLGQDEAQRDFTAVGVRIAPGTPLPAPAGVFPRHLLE
;
A
#
# COMPACT_ATOMS: atom_id res chain seq x y z
N HIS A 1 -17.89 -1.13 -19.51
CA HIS A 1 -18.09 -0.29 -18.31
C HIS A 1 -19.43 0.43 -18.33
N VAL A 2 -19.81 1.04 -19.44
CA VAL A 2 -21.13 1.71 -19.61
C VAL A 2 -22.28 0.75 -19.29
N ASP A 3 -22.25 -0.48 -19.82
CA ASP A 3 -23.30 -1.48 -19.57
C ASP A 3 -23.36 -1.87 -18.07
N ALA A 4 -22.22 -1.95 -17.40
CA ALA A 4 -22.16 -2.21 -15.96
C ALA A 4 -22.79 -1.07 -15.15
N SER A 5 -22.49 0.18 -15.49
CA SER A 5 -23.05 1.36 -14.82
C SER A 5 -24.56 1.47 -15.05
N ILE A 6 -25.02 1.20 -16.27
CA ILE A 6 -26.45 1.14 -16.60
C ILE A 6 -27.15 0.03 -15.78
N GLU A 7 -26.54 -1.13 -15.66
CA GLU A 7 -27.14 -2.25 -14.90
C GLU A 7 -27.23 -1.95 -13.40
N ILE A 8 -26.19 -1.36 -12.78
CA ILE A 8 -26.25 -0.91 -11.38
C ILE A 8 -27.39 0.10 -11.18
N TRP A 9 -27.49 1.10 -12.05
CA TRP A 9 -28.58 2.07 -11.99
C TRP A 9 -29.94 1.39 -12.04
N LYS A 10 -30.17 0.50 -13.01
CA LYS A 10 -31.44 -0.23 -13.17
C LYS A 10 -31.80 -1.04 -11.94
N ARG A 11 -30.83 -1.67 -11.28
CA ARG A 11 -31.08 -2.43 -10.06
C ARG A 11 -31.46 -1.53 -8.88
N MET A 12 -30.77 -0.40 -8.71
CA MET A 12 -31.13 0.59 -7.69
C MET A 12 -32.50 1.22 -7.94
N ASP A 13 -32.84 1.48 -9.20
CA ASP A 13 -34.15 2.01 -9.59
C ASP A 13 -35.26 0.98 -9.37
N ALA A 14 -35.06 -0.27 -9.75
CA ALA A 14 -35.98 -1.36 -9.50
C ALA A 14 -36.20 -1.65 -8.00
N ALA A 15 -35.21 -1.36 -7.16
CA ALA A 15 -35.33 -1.40 -5.69
C ALA A 15 -36.17 -0.25 -5.12
N GLY A 16 -36.51 0.77 -5.93
CA GLY A 16 -37.25 1.96 -5.50
C GLY A 16 -36.38 3.01 -4.79
N ASP A 17 -35.07 2.90 -4.91
CA ASP A 17 -34.10 3.76 -4.22
C ASP A 17 -33.68 4.99 -5.03
N ILE A 18 -34.17 5.12 -6.27
CA ILE A 18 -33.93 6.30 -7.11
C ILE A 18 -35.22 7.08 -7.30
N TYR A 19 -35.16 8.39 -7.19
CA TYR A 19 -36.29 9.29 -7.45
C TYR A 19 -35.81 10.62 -8.03
N LEU A 20 -36.67 11.26 -8.83
CA LEU A 20 -36.42 12.57 -9.42
C LEU A 20 -36.91 13.68 -8.48
N ASP A 21 -36.05 14.67 -8.22
CA ASP A 21 -36.42 15.86 -7.43
C ASP A 21 -35.61 17.07 -7.91
N SER A 22 -36.01 18.27 -7.47
CA SER A 22 -35.26 19.50 -7.74
C SER A 22 -34.34 19.82 -6.57
N TYR A 23 -33.09 20.06 -6.84
CA TYR A 23 -32.13 20.54 -5.88
C TYR A 23 -31.74 21.99 -6.18
N SER A 24 -31.84 22.86 -5.19
CA SER A 24 -31.31 24.21 -5.28
C SER A 24 -30.25 24.43 -4.21
N GLY A 25 -29.14 25.03 -4.60
CA GLY A 25 -28.02 25.24 -3.68
C GLY A 25 -26.85 25.96 -4.36
N TRP A 26 -25.82 26.22 -3.53
CA TRP A 26 -24.57 26.80 -4.00
C TRP A 26 -23.69 25.74 -4.63
N TYR A 27 -23.48 25.81 -5.94
CA TYR A 27 -22.74 24.82 -6.74
C TYR A 27 -21.40 25.39 -7.21
N SER A 28 -20.33 24.62 -7.05
CA SER A 28 -19.04 24.90 -7.68
C SER A 28 -18.86 24.03 -8.91
N VAL A 29 -18.72 24.68 -10.07
CA VAL A 29 -18.46 23.99 -11.35
C VAL A 29 -17.08 23.29 -11.32
N ARG A 30 -16.11 23.89 -10.62
CA ARG A 30 -14.75 23.31 -10.54
C ARG A 30 -14.70 22.07 -9.63
N ASP A 31 -15.42 22.10 -8.51
CA ASP A 31 -15.40 21.02 -7.52
C ASP A 31 -16.52 19.99 -7.80
N GLU A 32 -17.38 20.28 -8.80
CA GLU A 32 -18.52 19.45 -9.24
C GLU A 32 -19.43 19.01 -8.09
N ARG A 33 -19.61 19.89 -7.07
CA ARG A 33 -20.48 19.60 -5.91
C ARG A 33 -21.22 20.82 -5.43
N PHE A 34 -22.31 20.54 -4.70
CA PHE A 34 -23.04 21.55 -3.92
C PHE A 34 -22.41 21.73 -2.54
N PHE A 35 -22.54 22.94 -2.03
CA PHE A 35 -22.03 23.36 -0.72
C PHE A 35 -23.18 23.82 0.18
N THR A 36 -23.08 23.54 1.47
CA THR A 36 -23.98 24.07 2.51
C THR A 36 -23.55 25.47 2.92
N GLU A 37 -24.44 26.24 3.56
CA GLU A 37 -24.14 27.63 3.95
C GLU A 37 -22.92 27.75 4.89
N ASP A 38 -22.70 26.76 5.73
CA ASP A 38 -21.58 26.68 6.68
C ASP A 38 -20.24 26.31 6.01
N GLU A 39 -20.27 25.83 4.77
CA GLU A 39 -19.06 25.56 3.96
C GLU A 39 -18.65 26.76 3.09
N LEU A 40 -19.36 27.90 3.20
CA LEU A 40 -19.18 29.06 2.34
C LEU A 40 -18.73 30.29 3.08
N GLU A 41 -17.89 31.09 2.42
CA GLU A 41 -17.53 32.45 2.83
C GLU A 41 -17.93 33.46 1.75
N THR A 42 -18.30 34.67 2.18
CA THR A 42 -18.52 35.81 1.26
C THR A 42 -17.26 36.68 1.25
N ARG A 43 -16.67 36.88 0.07
CA ARG A 43 -15.47 37.71 -0.09
C ARG A 43 -15.80 39.17 -0.40
N ALA A 44 -14.77 40.02 -0.45
CA ALA A 44 -14.89 41.47 -0.65
C ALA A 44 -15.56 41.89 -1.96
N ASP A 45 -15.58 40.99 -2.95
CA ASP A 45 -16.27 41.17 -4.27
C ASP A 45 -17.78 40.89 -4.20
N GLY A 46 -18.31 40.49 -3.05
CA GLY A 46 -19.70 40.14 -2.83
C GLY A 46 -20.09 38.73 -3.28
N ASN A 47 -19.16 37.97 -3.85
CA ASN A 47 -19.41 36.60 -4.30
C ASN A 47 -19.14 35.59 -3.17
N ARG A 48 -19.76 34.41 -3.32
CA ARG A 48 -19.56 33.29 -2.40
C ARG A 48 -18.50 32.32 -2.90
N TYR A 49 -17.71 31.79 -1.97
CA TYR A 49 -16.62 30.88 -2.22
C TYR A 49 -16.65 29.73 -1.22
N SER A 50 -16.19 28.55 -1.63
CA SER A 50 -15.94 27.45 -0.72
C SER A 50 -14.82 27.79 0.23
N VAL A 51 -15.01 27.58 1.52
CA VAL A 51 -13.99 27.72 2.56
C VAL A 51 -12.84 26.74 2.34
N GLU A 52 -13.18 25.51 1.93
CA GLU A 52 -12.22 24.42 1.77
C GLU A 52 -11.31 24.60 0.53
N THR A 53 -11.94 24.92 -0.62
CA THR A 53 -11.22 24.92 -1.91
C THR A 53 -10.93 26.30 -2.45
N GLY A 54 -11.54 27.34 -1.87
CA GLY A 54 -11.46 28.70 -2.35
C GLY A 54 -12.11 28.95 -3.71
N THR A 55 -12.91 28.01 -4.21
CA THR A 55 -13.57 28.10 -5.52
C THR A 55 -14.85 28.92 -5.45
N PRO A 56 -15.17 29.72 -6.50
CA PRO A 56 -16.43 30.42 -6.56
C PRO A 56 -17.59 29.46 -6.67
N VAL A 57 -18.71 29.80 -6.04
CA VAL A 57 -19.97 29.05 -6.11
C VAL A 57 -21.08 29.94 -6.66
N THR A 58 -22.01 29.34 -7.40
CA THR A 58 -23.19 30.00 -7.94
C THR A 58 -24.44 29.31 -7.44
N TRP A 59 -25.51 30.09 -7.19
CA TRP A 59 -26.79 29.50 -6.84
C TRP A 59 -27.37 28.82 -8.08
N THR A 60 -27.60 27.53 -7.98
CA THR A 60 -28.10 26.70 -9.08
C THR A 60 -29.31 25.92 -8.62
N GLU A 61 -30.32 25.88 -9.46
CA GLU A 61 -31.47 24.98 -9.30
C GLU A 61 -31.41 23.97 -10.43
N GLU A 62 -31.32 22.69 -10.09
CA GLU A 62 -31.20 21.61 -11.04
C GLU A 62 -32.16 20.49 -10.70
N GLN A 63 -32.87 19.96 -11.70
CA GLN A 63 -33.61 18.72 -11.56
C GLN A 63 -32.63 17.56 -11.66
N THR A 64 -32.57 16.69 -10.65
CA THR A 64 -31.61 15.60 -10.56
C THR A 64 -32.25 14.35 -9.97
N TYR A 65 -31.71 13.21 -10.34
CA TYR A 65 -32.05 11.96 -9.67
C TYR A 65 -31.31 11.83 -8.34
N PHE A 66 -32.05 11.44 -7.31
CA PHE A 66 -31.52 11.17 -5.97
C PHE A 66 -31.53 9.68 -5.68
N PHE A 67 -30.48 9.22 -5.02
CA PHE A 67 -30.43 7.92 -4.35
C PHE A 67 -30.81 8.10 -2.89
N ARG A 68 -31.70 7.24 -2.36
CA ARG A 68 -32.21 7.26 -0.98
C ARG A 68 -31.15 6.81 0.02
N LEU A 69 -30.00 7.48 0.04
CA LEU A 69 -28.88 7.13 0.91
C LEU A 69 -29.27 7.15 2.39
N SER A 70 -30.15 8.05 2.80
CA SER A 70 -30.66 8.19 4.18
C SER A 70 -31.31 6.90 4.69
N ALA A 71 -31.95 6.10 3.82
CA ALA A 71 -32.57 4.83 4.15
C ALA A 71 -31.56 3.71 4.49
N TYR A 72 -30.28 3.92 4.20
CA TYR A 72 -29.24 2.93 4.41
C TYR A 72 -28.44 3.13 5.69
N ALA A 73 -28.65 4.20 6.45
CA ALA A 73 -27.87 4.54 7.64
C ALA A 73 -27.83 3.39 8.67
N GLU A 74 -28.99 2.85 9.05
CA GLU A 74 -29.07 1.74 10.01
C GLU A 74 -28.41 0.46 9.48
N ARG A 75 -28.59 0.13 8.20
CA ARG A 75 -27.98 -1.05 7.57
C ARG A 75 -26.46 -0.94 7.51
N LEU A 76 -25.94 0.24 7.22
CA LEU A 76 -24.51 0.50 7.21
C LEU A 76 -23.91 0.37 8.62
N LEU A 77 -24.54 0.98 9.63
CA LEU A 77 -24.09 0.88 11.03
C LEU A 77 -24.10 -0.56 11.52
N ALA A 78 -25.16 -1.30 11.23
CA ALA A 78 -25.27 -2.71 11.58
C ALA A 78 -24.17 -3.54 10.90
N HIS A 79 -23.84 -3.24 9.62
CA HIS A 79 -22.74 -3.89 8.92
C HIS A 79 -21.39 -3.59 9.56
N TYR A 80 -21.10 -2.33 9.92
CA TYR A 80 -19.83 -1.97 10.57
C TYR A 80 -19.68 -2.56 11.98
N GLU A 81 -20.79 -2.79 12.68
CA GLU A 81 -20.79 -3.46 13.98
C GLU A 81 -20.53 -4.96 13.84
N ALA A 82 -21.19 -5.61 12.87
CA ALA A 82 -21.02 -7.04 12.59
C ALA A 82 -19.63 -7.37 11.99
N HIS A 83 -19.02 -6.41 11.29
CA HIS A 83 -17.73 -6.55 10.59
C HIS A 83 -16.77 -5.42 10.98
N PRO A 84 -16.20 -5.46 12.20
CA PRO A 84 -15.30 -4.39 12.67
C PRO A 84 -14.04 -4.24 11.81
N GLU A 85 -13.65 -5.29 11.09
CA GLU A 85 -12.53 -5.31 10.15
C GLU A 85 -12.84 -4.66 8.79
N PHE A 86 -14.11 -4.36 8.50
CA PHE A 86 -14.54 -3.84 7.20
C PHE A 86 -13.86 -2.51 6.83
N ILE A 87 -13.66 -1.62 7.81
CA ILE A 87 -12.98 -0.33 7.61
C ILE A 87 -11.69 -0.30 8.44
N GLY A 88 -10.56 -0.14 7.79
CA GLY A 88 -9.27 0.04 8.45
C GLY A 88 -8.55 1.32 7.98
N PRO A 89 -7.70 1.88 8.82
CA PRO A 89 -7.48 1.58 10.24
C PRO A 89 -8.61 2.11 11.16
N ASP A 90 -8.59 1.75 12.45
CA ASP A 90 -9.67 2.06 13.42
C ASP A 90 -10.02 3.56 13.49
N VAL A 91 -9.04 4.44 13.37
CA VAL A 91 -9.26 5.90 13.34
C VAL A 91 -10.22 6.26 12.20
N ARG A 92 -10.07 5.66 11.03
CA ARG A 92 -10.94 5.91 9.87
C ARG A 92 -12.30 5.26 10.03
N ARG A 93 -12.37 4.08 10.63
CA ARG A 93 -13.64 3.46 11.01
C ARG A 93 -14.47 4.36 11.93
N ASN A 94 -13.85 4.90 12.97
CA ASN A 94 -14.52 5.78 13.93
C ASN A 94 -15.04 7.07 13.27
N GLU A 95 -14.26 7.65 12.33
CA GLU A 95 -14.69 8.80 11.53
C GLU A 95 -15.95 8.49 10.72
N VAL A 96 -15.97 7.35 10.01
CA VAL A 96 -17.10 6.93 9.19
C VAL A 96 -18.33 6.61 10.03
N VAL A 97 -18.17 5.87 11.13
CA VAL A 97 -19.27 5.56 12.05
C VAL A 97 -19.88 6.84 12.61
N SER A 98 -19.07 7.80 13.04
CA SER A 98 -19.54 9.10 13.51
C SER A 98 -20.30 9.86 12.42
N PHE A 99 -19.79 9.87 11.19
CA PHE A 99 -20.46 10.53 10.06
C PHE A 99 -21.84 9.92 9.76
N VAL A 100 -21.94 8.59 9.69
CA VAL A 100 -23.21 7.90 9.41
C VAL A 100 -24.20 8.06 10.56
N SER A 101 -23.72 7.98 11.82
CA SER A 101 -24.56 8.19 13.03
C SER A 101 -25.09 9.62 13.15
N GLY A 102 -24.40 10.60 12.57
CA GLY A 102 -24.86 11.99 12.48
C GLY A 102 -26.07 12.20 11.56
N GLY A 103 -26.47 11.16 10.83
CA GLY A 103 -27.57 11.17 9.86
C GLY A 103 -27.09 11.38 8.42
N LEU A 104 -27.60 10.54 7.51
CA LEU A 104 -27.32 10.64 6.08
C LEU A 104 -28.42 11.43 5.38
N ARG A 105 -28.03 12.17 4.35
CA ARG A 105 -28.95 12.82 3.40
C ARG A 105 -28.93 12.06 2.09
N ASP A 106 -30.04 12.13 1.35
CA ASP A 106 -30.13 11.52 0.03
C ASP A 106 -29.12 12.17 -0.93
N LEU A 107 -28.56 11.36 -1.81
CA LEU A 107 -27.44 11.74 -2.67
C LEU A 107 -27.94 12.03 -4.08
N SER A 108 -27.65 13.22 -4.62
CA SER A 108 -27.86 13.54 -6.02
C SER A 108 -26.89 12.74 -6.90
N ILE A 109 -27.43 11.88 -7.77
CA ILE A 109 -26.67 10.90 -8.57
C ILE A 109 -26.78 11.13 -10.08
N SER A 110 -27.32 12.26 -10.55
CA SER A 110 -27.28 12.65 -11.96
C SER A 110 -26.94 14.13 -12.13
N ARG A 111 -26.58 14.51 -13.35
CA ARG A 111 -26.28 15.90 -13.75
C ARG A 111 -26.91 16.17 -15.12
N THR A 112 -27.34 17.43 -15.31
CA THR A 112 -27.85 17.95 -16.59
C THR A 112 -26.99 19.10 -17.13
N THR A 113 -26.02 19.59 -16.38
CA THR A 113 -25.17 20.73 -16.73
C THR A 113 -24.11 20.44 -17.80
N PHE A 114 -23.90 19.18 -18.10
CA PHE A 114 -23.00 18.69 -19.16
C PHE A 114 -23.51 17.35 -19.73
N ASP A 115 -23.07 16.99 -20.91
CA ASP A 115 -23.52 15.82 -21.68
C ASP A 115 -22.46 14.68 -21.75
N TRP A 116 -21.25 14.92 -21.22
CA TRP A 116 -20.20 13.90 -21.17
C TRP A 116 -20.37 13.01 -19.94
N GLY A 117 -20.52 11.72 -20.14
CA GLY A 117 -20.66 10.73 -19.06
C GLY A 117 -21.52 9.53 -19.48
N VAL A 118 -21.83 8.65 -18.51
CA VAL A 118 -22.75 7.54 -18.73
C VAL A 118 -24.18 8.08 -18.69
N PRO A 119 -24.99 7.92 -19.77
CA PRO A 119 -26.36 8.44 -19.80
C PRO A 119 -27.26 7.66 -18.83
N VAL A 120 -28.19 8.37 -18.19
CA VAL A 120 -29.20 7.75 -17.34
C VAL A 120 -30.20 6.97 -18.20
N PRO A 121 -30.48 5.69 -17.91
CA PRO A 121 -31.41 4.89 -18.69
C PRO A 121 -32.81 5.53 -18.79
N GLY A 122 -33.31 5.71 -20.01
CA GLY A 122 -34.60 6.34 -20.28
C GLY A 122 -34.63 7.86 -20.18
N HIS A 123 -33.54 8.50 -19.74
CA HIS A 123 -33.46 9.95 -19.55
C HIS A 123 -32.12 10.48 -20.09
N PRO A 124 -32.00 10.61 -21.43
CA PRO A 124 -30.75 10.95 -22.10
C PRO A 124 -30.23 12.37 -21.80
N ASP A 125 -31.09 13.24 -21.27
CA ASP A 125 -30.70 14.59 -20.82
C ASP A 125 -29.95 14.61 -19.49
N HIS A 126 -29.88 13.43 -18.81
CA HIS A 126 -29.14 13.26 -17.60
C HIS A 126 -27.94 12.33 -17.81
N VAL A 127 -26.79 12.69 -17.29
CA VAL A 127 -25.63 11.79 -17.13
C VAL A 127 -25.48 11.37 -15.67
N MET A 128 -24.99 10.18 -15.44
CA MET A 128 -24.73 9.67 -14.09
C MET A 128 -23.68 10.53 -13.40
N TYR A 129 -23.87 10.77 -12.11
CA TYR A 129 -22.83 11.36 -11.26
C TYR A 129 -21.57 10.49 -11.27
N VAL A 130 -20.42 11.14 -11.41
CA VAL A 130 -19.12 10.49 -11.59
C VAL A 130 -18.84 9.35 -10.58
N TRP A 131 -19.33 9.46 -9.35
CA TRP A 131 -19.09 8.41 -8.34
C TRP A 131 -19.98 7.17 -8.50
N VAL A 132 -21.12 7.25 -9.17
CA VAL A 132 -21.88 6.05 -9.59
C VAL A 132 -21.09 5.28 -10.64
N ASP A 133 -20.57 6.00 -11.62
CA ASP A 133 -19.72 5.49 -12.68
C ASP A 133 -18.38 4.95 -12.12
N ALA A 134 -17.63 5.80 -11.43
CA ALA A 134 -16.30 5.46 -10.92
C ALA A 134 -16.28 4.25 -9.97
N LEU A 135 -17.26 4.13 -9.07
CA LEU A 135 -17.34 3.00 -8.14
C LEU A 135 -17.73 1.69 -8.84
N THR A 136 -18.55 1.76 -9.88
CA THR A 136 -18.92 0.58 -10.67
C THR A 136 -17.74 -0.02 -11.43
N ASN A 137 -16.65 0.73 -11.61
CA ASN A 137 -15.43 0.22 -12.24
C ASN A 137 -14.88 -1.06 -11.57
N TYR A 138 -15.00 -1.20 -10.25
CA TYR A 138 -14.58 -2.41 -9.53
C TYR A 138 -15.34 -3.66 -10.00
N LEU A 139 -16.64 -3.54 -10.19
CA LEU A 139 -17.47 -4.63 -10.71
C LEU A 139 -17.16 -4.91 -12.19
N THR A 140 -16.97 -3.85 -12.98
CA THR A 140 -16.59 -3.97 -14.40
C THR A 140 -15.30 -4.78 -14.55
N GLY A 141 -14.29 -4.47 -13.73
CA GLY A 141 -13.02 -5.21 -13.71
C GLY A 141 -13.19 -6.69 -13.36
N ALA A 142 -14.19 -7.03 -12.56
CA ALA A 142 -14.52 -8.41 -12.20
C ALA A 142 -15.36 -9.14 -13.27
N GLY A 143 -15.96 -8.43 -14.25
CA GLY A 143 -16.76 -9.06 -15.31
C GLY A 143 -18.27 -8.77 -15.25
N PHE A 144 -18.72 -7.90 -14.32
CA PHE A 144 -20.12 -7.47 -14.26
C PHE A 144 -20.54 -6.75 -15.57
N PRO A 145 -21.77 -6.93 -16.07
CA PRO A 145 -22.96 -7.46 -15.38
C PRO A 145 -23.14 -8.98 -15.42
N ASP A 146 -22.24 -9.75 -16.04
CA ASP A 146 -22.32 -11.22 -16.02
C ASP A 146 -21.82 -11.77 -14.68
N THR A 147 -22.75 -11.86 -13.72
CA THR A 147 -22.45 -12.39 -12.37
C THR A 147 -22.19 -13.89 -12.35
N ASP A 148 -22.50 -14.60 -13.45
CA ASP A 148 -22.27 -16.04 -13.59
C ASP A 148 -20.91 -16.36 -14.21
N SER A 149 -20.20 -15.36 -14.74
CA SER A 149 -18.87 -15.54 -15.32
C SER A 149 -17.87 -16.07 -14.28
N GLU A 150 -16.89 -16.84 -14.74
CA GLU A 150 -15.79 -17.31 -13.91
C GLU A 150 -14.99 -16.14 -13.31
N SER A 151 -14.79 -15.07 -14.09
CA SER A 151 -14.10 -13.86 -13.66
C SER A 151 -14.81 -13.19 -12.48
N PHE A 152 -16.14 -12.99 -12.59
CA PHE A 152 -16.90 -12.36 -11.51
C PHE A 152 -16.85 -13.19 -10.23
N ARG A 153 -17.12 -14.49 -10.31
CA ARG A 153 -17.07 -15.38 -9.14
C ARG A 153 -15.69 -15.48 -8.49
N LYS A 154 -14.62 -15.26 -9.28
CA LYS A 154 -13.25 -15.29 -8.78
C LYS A 154 -12.83 -13.99 -8.08
N TYR A 155 -13.22 -12.84 -8.62
CA TYR A 155 -12.72 -11.53 -8.19
C TYR A 155 -13.72 -10.70 -7.39
N TRP A 156 -14.99 -11.13 -7.33
CA TRP A 156 -16.00 -10.49 -6.51
C TRP A 156 -16.63 -11.47 -5.51
N PRO A 157 -16.79 -11.12 -4.21
CA PRO A 157 -16.44 -9.81 -3.62
C PRO A 157 -14.94 -9.58 -3.54
N ALA A 158 -14.52 -8.31 -3.72
CA ALA A 158 -13.14 -7.92 -3.56
C ALA A 158 -12.67 -8.17 -2.11
N ASP A 159 -11.47 -8.73 -1.93
CA ASP A 159 -10.90 -8.95 -0.60
C ASP A 159 -10.54 -7.63 0.08
N LEU A 160 -10.08 -6.63 -0.70
CA LEU A 160 -9.64 -5.35 -0.19
C LEU A 160 -9.79 -4.24 -1.24
N HIS A 161 -10.46 -3.15 -0.86
CA HIS A 161 -10.33 -1.85 -1.52
C HIS A 161 -9.28 -1.01 -0.79
N MET A 162 -8.18 -0.70 -1.46
CA MET A 162 -7.10 0.14 -0.94
C MET A 162 -7.28 1.54 -1.49
N ILE A 163 -7.54 2.54 -0.63
CA ILE A 163 -7.95 3.88 -1.06
C ILE A 163 -7.26 5.00 -0.28
N GLY A 164 -7.19 6.19 -0.87
CA GLY A 164 -6.81 7.43 -0.18
C GLY A 164 -7.91 7.96 0.76
N LYS A 165 -7.52 8.68 1.79
CA LYS A 165 -8.45 9.20 2.80
C LYS A 165 -9.48 10.21 2.27
N ASP A 166 -9.18 10.87 1.15
CA ASP A 166 -10.06 11.85 0.49
C ASP A 166 -11.31 11.22 -0.12
N ILE A 167 -11.25 9.94 -0.44
CA ILE A 167 -12.37 9.20 -1.04
C ILE A 167 -13.02 8.17 -0.10
N ILE A 168 -12.80 8.33 1.21
CA ILE A 168 -13.29 7.38 2.21
C ILE A 168 -14.81 7.25 2.20
N ARG A 169 -15.54 8.37 2.17
CA ARG A 169 -17.01 8.36 2.21
C ARG A 169 -17.63 7.66 1.01
N PHE A 170 -17.00 7.82 -0.16
CA PHE A 170 -17.46 7.15 -1.39
C PHE A 170 -17.37 5.64 -1.28
N HIS A 171 -16.27 5.11 -0.71
CA HIS A 171 -16.02 3.67 -0.64
C HIS A 171 -16.59 2.98 0.58
N THR A 172 -16.81 3.71 1.66
CA THR A 172 -17.31 3.11 2.91
C THR A 172 -18.79 3.39 3.18
N VAL A 173 -19.38 4.42 2.55
CA VAL A 173 -20.79 4.79 2.74
C VAL A 173 -21.59 4.62 1.44
N TYR A 174 -21.22 5.37 0.36
CA TYR A 174 -22.02 5.37 -0.87
C TYR A 174 -21.94 4.03 -1.60
N TRP A 175 -20.74 3.50 -1.78
CA TRP A 175 -20.54 2.24 -2.47
C TRP A 175 -21.24 1.06 -1.81
N PRO A 176 -21.09 0.80 -0.50
CA PRO A 176 -21.87 -0.23 0.18
C PRO A 176 -23.38 -0.02 0.05
N ALA A 177 -23.88 1.22 0.16
CA ALA A 177 -25.30 1.50 -0.01
C ALA A 177 -25.80 1.19 -1.43
N PHE A 178 -25.04 1.56 -2.48
CA PHE A 178 -25.37 1.20 -3.86
C PHE A 178 -25.39 -0.31 -4.08
N LEU A 179 -24.40 -1.03 -3.55
CA LEU A 179 -24.34 -2.49 -3.63
C LEU A 179 -25.50 -3.16 -2.90
N MET A 180 -25.84 -2.69 -1.68
CA MET A 180 -26.98 -3.19 -0.92
C MET A 180 -28.30 -2.96 -1.67
N SER A 181 -28.46 -1.82 -2.34
CA SER A 181 -29.61 -1.50 -3.17
C SER A 181 -29.68 -2.39 -4.41
N ALA A 182 -28.57 -2.58 -5.08
CA ALA A 182 -28.46 -3.41 -6.28
C ALA A 182 -28.49 -4.92 -6.01
N GLY A 183 -28.53 -5.35 -4.75
CA GLY A 183 -28.52 -6.77 -4.36
C GLY A 183 -27.19 -7.47 -4.68
N ILE A 184 -26.07 -6.74 -4.59
CA ILE A 184 -24.71 -7.25 -4.83
C ILE A 184 -23.98 -7.35 -3.49
N GLU A 185 -23.17 -8.40 -3.33
CA GLU A 185 -22.35 -8.61 -2.15
C GLU A 185 -21.34 -7.48 -1.97
N LEU A 186 -21.10 -7.09 -0.71
CA LEU A 186 -20.14 -6.03 -0.39
C LEU A 186 -18.69 -6.52 -0.50
N PRO A 187 -17.71 -5.64 -0.78
CA PRO A 187 -16.30 -5.97 -0.63
C PRO A 187 -16.03 -6.38 0.83
N ARG A 188 -15.07 -7.25 1.05
CA ARG A 188 -14.78 -7.76 2.40
C ARG A 188 -14.16 -6.69 3.28
N ARG A 189 -13.39 -5.76 2.69
CA ARG A 189 -12.61 -4.78 3.44
C ARG A 189 -12.31 -3.53 2.62
N VAL A 190 -12.29 -2.38 3.30
CA VAL A 190 -11.78 -1.10 2.77
C VAL A 190 -10.67 -0.62 3.70
N PHE A 191 -9.46 -0.43 3.18
CA PHE A 191 -8.33 0.09 3.92
C PHE A 191 -7.91 1.46 3.38
N VAL A 192 -7.78 2.43 4.30
CA VAL A 192 -7.60 3.85 3.97
C VAL A 192 -6.19 4.28 4.31
N HIS A 193 -5.43 4.73 3.32
CA HIS A 193 -4.11 5.33 3.52
C HIS A 193 -4.18 6.86 3.54
N GLY A 194 -3.16 7.49 4.15
CA GLY A 194 -2.99 8.94 4.19
C GLY A 194 -2.42 9.52 2.91
N PHE A 195 -2.15 10.83 2.91
CA PHE A 195 -1.50 11.53 1.81
C PHE A 195 0.02 11.40 1.88
N LEU A 196 0.65 11.42 0.73
CA LEU A 196 2.08 11.71 0.62
C LEU A 196 2.22 13.22 0.41
N LEU A 197 2.82 13.89 1.40
CA LEU A 197 3.09 15.32 1.38
C LEU A 197 4.47 15.58 0.79
N ASN A 198 4.67 16.72 0.15
CA ASN A 198 6.00 17.18 -0.23
C ASN A 198 6.45 18.25 0.77
N SER A 199 7.49 17.95 1.54
CA SER A 199 8.01 18.84 2.59
C SER A 199 6.92 19.34 3.57
N GLY A 200 5.96 18.46 3.90
CA GLY A 200 4.85 18.76 4.81
C GLY A 200 3.62 19.41 4.16
N GLU A 201 3.66 19.74 2.88
CA GLU A 201 2.56 20.35 2.14
C GLU A 201 1.84 19.36 1.21
N LYS A 202 0.52 19.49 1.08
CA LYS A 202 -0.28 18.69 0.14
C LYS A 202 0.18 18.97 -1.29
N MET A 203 0.48 17.92 -2.05
CA MET A 203 0.83 18.05 -3.46
C MET A 203 -0.37 18.52 -4.28
N SER A 204 -0.18 19.53 -5.09
CA SER A 204 -1.20 20.00 -6.02
C SER A 204 -0.58 20.58 -7.29
N LYS A 205 -1.24 20.37 -8.43
CA LYS A 205 -0.80 20.92 -9.72
C LYS A 205 -0.78 22.46 -9.71
N SER A 206 -1.69 23.09 -8.97
CA SER A 206 -1.78 24.55 -8.86
C SER A 206 -0.64 25.17 -8.05
N VAL A 207 -0.07 24.44 -7.10
CA VAL A 207 1.10 24.85 -6.29
C VAL A 207 2.41 24.51 -7.00
N GLY A 208 2.39 23.56 -7.95
CA GLY A 208 3.59 23.13 -8.69
C GLY A 208 4.55 22.27 -7.88
N ASN A 209 4.10 21.71 -6.74
CA ASN A 209 4.90 20.88 -5.84
C ASN A 209 4.66 19.37 -6.04
N VAL A 210 4.07 18.97 -7.16
CA VAL A 210 3.83 17.55 -7.48
C VAL A 210 5.16 16.89 -7.82
N VAL A 211 5.43 15.78 -7.15
CA VAL A 211 6.63 14.96 -7.39
C VAL A 211 6.34 13.96 -8.49
N ASP A 212 7.16 13.97 -9.54
CA ASP A 212 7.07 12.98 -10.62
C ASP A 212 7.70 11.65 -10.17
N PRO A 213 6.93 10.55 -10.08
CA PRO A 213 7.46 9.25 -9.67
C PRO A 213 8.51 8.70 -10.64
N PHE A 214 8.45 9.02 -11.93
CA PHE A 214 9.45 8.57 -12.90
C PHE A 214 10.78 9.29 -12.69
N ALA A 215 10.77 10.60 -12.40
CA ALA A 215 11.97 11.33 -12.04
C ALA A 215 12.63 10.77 -10.76
N LEU A 216 11.82 10.36 -9.76
CA LEU A 216 12.36 9.69 -8.56
C LEU A 216 12.99 8.34 -8.89
N ILE A 217 12.35 7.54 -9.74
CA ILE A 217 12.87 6.23 -10.15
C ILE A 217 14.18 6.39 -10.91
N ASP A 218 14.28 7.37 -11.80
CA ASP A 218 15.50 7.66 -12.56
C ASP A 218 16.65 8.14 -11.66
N ALA A 219 16.34 8.96 -10.64
CA ALA A 219 17.33 9.48 -9.71
C ALA A 219 17.81 8.44 -8.67
N PHE A 220 16.91 7.63 -8.11
CA PHE A 220 17.19 6.79 -6.96
C PHE A 220 17.11 5.29 -7.23
N GLY A 221 16.46 4.88 -8.32
CA GLY A 221 16.14 3.48 -8.64
C GLY A 221 14.78 3.04 -8.11
N LEU A 222 14.14 2.14 -8.86
CA LEU A 222 12.78 1.66 -8.56
C LEU A 222 12.65 1.00 -7.18
N ASP A 223 13.56 0.08 -6.85
CA ASP A 223 13.51 -0.67 -5.59
C ASP A 223 13.71 0.25 -4.37
N GLN A 224 14.58 1.26 -4.49
CA GLN A 224 14.85 2.25 -3.46
C GLN A 224 13.63 3.14 -3.20
N VAL A 225 12.97 3.59 -4.27
CA VAL A 225 11.72 4.38 -4.16
C VAL A 225 10.61 3.55 -3.52
N ARG A 226 10.42 2.30 -3.94
CA ARG A 226 9.43 1.38 -3.35
C ARG A 226 9.71 1.14 -1.86
N TYR A 227 10.96 0.88 -1.51
CA TYR A 227 11.37 0.70 -0.12
C TYR A 227 11.06 1.94 0.71
N PHE A 228 11.46 3.12 0.24
CA PHE A 228 11.20 4.39 0.94
C PHE A 228 9.71 4.59 1.21
N LEU A 229 8.87 4.49 0.18
CA LEU A 229 7.43 4.71 0.31
C LEU A 229 6.74 3.74 1.28
N LEU A 230 7.19 2.47 1.32
CA LEU A 230 6.59 1.46 2.19
C LEU A 230 7.20 1.44 3.61
N ARG A 231 8.39 2.02 3.79
CA ARG A 231 9.09 2.03 5.08
C ARG A 231 8.92 3.32 5.86
N GLU A 232 9.01 4.48 5.17
CA GLU A 232 9.00 5.80 5.80
C GLU A 232 7.62 6.18 6.31
N VAL A 233 6.59 5.86 5.54
CA VAL A 233 5.22 6.26 5.84
C VAL A 233 4.51 5.15 6.62
N PRO A 234 4.15 5.39 7.90
CA PRO A 234 3.25 4.47 8.61
C PRO A 234 1.93 4.37 7.86
N PHE A 235 1.60 3.18 7.38
CA PHE A 235 0.43 2.99 6.53
C PHE A 235 -0.85 3.37 7.26
N GLY A 236 -1.69 4.21 6.64
CA GLY A 236 -2.89 4.81 7.25
C GLY A 236 -2.69 6.24 7.76
N GLN A 237 -1.47 6.73 7.86
CA GLN A 237 -1.13 8.11 8.25
C GLN A 237 -0.60 8.91 7.05
N ASP A 238 -0.59 10.25 7.18
CA ASP A 238 0.09 11.09 6.21
C ASP A 238 1.60 10.92 6.36
N GLY A 239 2.30 10.84 5.24
CA GLY A 239 3.75 10.80 5.18
C GLY A 239 4.31 11.99 4.43
N SER A 240 5.57 12.34 4.70
CA SER A 240 6.25 13.42 4.01
C SER A 240 7.41 12.87 3.18
N TYR A 241 7.45 13.27 1.92
CA TYR A 241 8.59 13.06 1.04
C TYR A 241 9.55 14.24 1.17
N SER A 242 10.85 13.93 1.20
CA SER A 242 11.94 14.87 0.89
C SER A 242 13.12 14.07 0.32
N GLU A 243 13.95 14.72 -0.50
CA GLU A 243 15.15 14.08 -1.06
C GLU A 243 16.11 13.62 0.05
N ASP A 244 16.31 14.44 1.08
CA ASP A 244 17.16 14.10 2.22
C ASP A 244 16.67 12.84 2.95
N ALA A 245 15.34 12.67 3.11
CA ALA A 245 14.77 11.51 3.74
C ALA A 245 14.99 10.24 2.91
N ILE A 246 14.81 10.33 1.58
CA ILE A 246 15.03 9.17 0.69
C ILE A 246 16.51 8.78 0.66
N ILE A 247 17.43 9.74 0.55
CA ILE A 247 18.87 9.51 0.57
C ILE A 247 19.29 8.93 1.93
N GLY A 248 18.75 9.47 3.02
CA GLY A 248 18.99 8.98 4.37
C GLY A 248 18.64 7.50 4.50
N ARG A 249 17.46 7.09 4.03
CA ARG A 249 17.02 5.68 4.04
C ARG A 249 17.88 4.79 3.15
N ILE A 250 18.18 5.24 1.94
CA ILE A 250 19.06 4.48 1.03
C ILE A 250 20.41 4.22 1.67
N ASN A 251 21.04 5.25 2.24
CA ASN A 251 22.37 5.14 2.80
C ASN A 251 22.41 4.35 4.11
N ALA A 252 21.49 4.62 5.04
CA ALA A 252 21.46 3.96 6.34
C ALA A 252 20.99 2.51 6.21
N ASP A 253 19.79 2.31 5.67
CA ASP A 253 19.13 1.01 5.70
C ASP A 253 19.65 0.09 4.60
N LEU A 254 19.68 0.55 3.35
CA LEU A 254 20.01 -0.30 2.21
C LEU A 254 21.52 -0.48 2.04
N ALA A 255 22.27 0.61 1.97
CA ALA A 255 23.71 0.51 1.70
C ALA A 255 24.50 0.06 2.91
N ASN A 256 24.30 0.68 4.10
CA ASN A 256 25.11 0.40 5.28
C ASN A 256 24.67 -0.86 6.00
N GLU A 257 23.36 -1.04 6.24
CA GLU A 257 22.89 -2.14 7.10
C GLU A 257 22.78 -3.43 6.30
N PHE A 258 22.05 -3.44 5.19
CA PHE A 258 21.83 -4.66 4.40
C PHE A 258 22.96 -4.94 3.40
N GLY A 259 23.26 -3.96 2.55
CA GLY A 259 24.24 -4.11 1.48
C GLY A 259 25.65 -4.38 1.98
N ASN A 260 26.08 -3.64 3.01
CA ASN A 260 27.42 -3.83 3.57
C ASN A 260 27.57 -5.18 4.30
N LEU A 261 26.53 -5.65 5.02
CA LEU A 261 26.56 -6.98 5.65
C LEU A 261 26.71 -8.08 4.59
N ALA A 262 25.90 -8.05 3.54
CA ALA A 262 25.97 -8.98 2.42
C ALA A 262 27.33 -8.92 1.72
N GLN A 263 27.80 -7.73 1.38
CA GLN A 263 29.08 -7.55 0.67
C GLN A 263 30.29 -8.05 1.49
N ARG A 264 30.31 -7.76 2.79
CA ARG A 264 31.42 -8.18 3.68
C ARG A 264 31.45 -9.70 3.86
N SER A 265 30.30 -10.32 4.13
CA SER A 265 30.20 -11.77 4.32
C SER A 265 30.54 -12.53 3.04
N LEU A 266 29.93 -12.17 1.90
CA LEU A 266 30.22 -12.76 0.60
C LEU A 266 31.70 -12.59 0.19
N SER A 267 32.29 -11.41 0.42
CA SER A 267 33.70 -11.16 0.12
C SER A 267 34.64 -12.02 0.97
N MET A 268 34.30 -12.26 2.23
CA MET A 268 35.09 -13.13 3.09
C MET A 268 35.03 -14.60 2.63
N VAL A 269 33.84 -15.08 2.26
CA VAL A 269 33.68 -16.44 1.71
C VAL A 269 34.43 -16.57 0.40
N ASN A 270 34.25 -15.62 -0.51
CA ASN A 270 34.93 -15.67 -1.82
C ASN A 270 36.45 -15.73 -1.70
N LYS A 271 37.03 -14.91 -0.81
CA LYS A 271 38.50 -14.81 -0.64
C LYS A 271 39.12 -15.94 0.17
N ASN A 272 38.37 -16.60 1.05
CA ASN A 272 38.96 -17.50 2.05
C ASN A 272 38.38 -18.92 2.05
N LEU A 273 37.24 -19.15 1.38
CA LEU A 273 36.50 -20.42 1.44
C LEU A 273 36.07 -20.87 0.02
N GLU A 274 36.98 -20.71 -0.95
CA GLU A 274 36.81 -21.19 -2.35
C GLU A 274 35.51 -20.76 -3.02
N ALA A 275 34.98 -19.58 -2.62
CA ALA A 275 33.70 -19.08 -3.09
C ALA A 275 32.55 -20.10 -2.95
N ARG A 276 32.50 -20.82 -1.85
CA ARG A 276 31.43 -21.77 -1.51
C ARG A 276 30.86 -21.50 -0.13
N VAL A 277 29.57 -21.73 0.02
CA VAL A 277 28.91 -21.68 1.33
C VAL A 277 29.63 -22.65 2.29
N PRO A 278 30.15 -22.16 3.41
CA PRO A 278 30.93 -23.02 4.33
C PRO A 278 30.03 -24.02 5.06
N GLU A 279 30.61 -25.19 5.39
CA GLU A 279 30.03 -26.14 6.33
C GLU A 279 30.18 -25.58 7.75
N PRO A 280 29.11 -25.38 8.54
CA PRO A 280 29.18 -24.95 9.91
C PRO A 280 29.70 -26.11 10.81
N ALA A 281 30.63 -25.85 11.69
CA ALA A 281 31.16 -26.88 12.57
C ALA A 281 30.30 -27.14 13.81
N GLY A 282 29.75 -26.08 14.41
CA GLY A 282 28.88 -26.17 15.57
C GLY A 282 28.33 -24.81 15.94
N PHE A 283 27.09 -24.79 16.43
CA PHE A 283 26.39 -23.54 16.77
C PHE A 283 26.56 -23.23 18.28
N THR A 284 26.93 -22.00 18.56
CA THR A 284 26.87 -21.40 19.91
C THR A 284 25.44 -20.90 20.19
N ASP A 285 25.18 -20.44 21.41
CA ASP A 285 23.88 -19.85 21.75
C ASP A 285 23.59 -18.59 20.90
N ALA A 286 24.60 -17.74 20.68
CA ALA A 286 24.46 -16.57 19.84
C ALA A 286 24.07 -16.89 18.38
N ASP A 287 24.57 -18.02 17.84
CA ASP A 287 24.18 -18.49 16.50
C ASP A 287 22.73 -18.93 16.47
N ARG A 288 22.34 -19.72 17.47
CA ARG A 288 20.98 -20.24 17.63
C ARG A 288 19.98 -19.12 17.84
N GLU A 289 20.30 -18.12 18.66
CA GLU A 289 19.45 -16.95 18.89
C GLU A 289 19.21 -16.17 17.59
N LEU A 290 20.25 -15.90 16.82
CA LEU A 290 20.12 -15.17 15.55
C LEU A 290 19.35 -15.97 14.51
N LEU A 291 19.60 -17.27 14.37
CA LEU A 291 18.87 -18.15 13.47
C LEU A 291 17.39 -18.27 13.87
N ALA A 292 17.07 -18.34 15.16
CA ALA A 292 15.70 -18.39 15.66
C ALA A 292 14.93 -17.10 15.31
N LEU A 293 15.56 -15.92 15.46
CA LEU A 293 14.97 -14.65 15.00
C LEU A 293 14.61 -14.69 13.51
N ALA A 294 15.48 -15.27 12.69
CA ALA A 294 15.27 -15.40 11.26
C ALA A 294 14.15 -16.40 10.92
N ASP A 295 14.05 -17.51 11.65
CA ASP A 295 13.01 -18.54 11.45
C ASP A 295 11.60 -18.04 11.76
N GLU A 296 11.47 -17.18 12.77
CA GLU A 296 10.18 -16.60 13.16
C GLU A 296 9.72 -15.46 12.23
N LEU A 297 10.63 -14.93 11.40
CA LEU A 297 10.41 -13.65 10.73
C LEU A 297 9.30 -13.72 9.67
N LEU A 298 9.18 -14.83 8.92
CA LEU A 298 8.12 -14.97 7.90
C LEU A 298 6.73 -14.86 8.52
N ALA A 299 6.49 -15.48 9.68
CA ALA A 299 5.20 -15.40 10.37
C ALA A 299 4.88 -13.96 10.81
N LYS A 300 5.89 -13.25 11.36
CA LYS A 300 5.77 -11.84 11.76
C LYS A 300 5.49 -10.92 10.56
N VAL A 301 6.22 -11.10 9.46
CA VAL A 301 6.02 -10.33 8.23
C VAL A 301 4.61 -10.54 7.68
N ARG A 302 4.13 -11.79 7.59
CA ARG A 302 2.76 -12.10 7.14
C ARG A 302 1.72 -11.42 8.01
N ALA A 303 1.83 -11.52 9.34
CA ALA A 303 0.89 -10.89 10.25
C ALA A 303 0.81 -9.36 10.06
N HIS A 304 1.92 -8.70 9.75
CA HIS A 304 1.92 -7.27 9.44
C HIS A 304 1.30 -6.95 8.06
N PHE A 305 1.48 -7.82 7.07
CA PHE A 305 0.84 -7.64 5.77
C PHE A 305 -0.68 -7.87 5.83
N ASP A 306 -1.16 -8.80 6.67
CA ASP A 306 -2.59 -9.07 6.86
C ASP A 306 -3.36 -7.85 7.41
N VAL A 307 -2.67 -6.96 8.14
CA VAL A 307 -3.22 -5.71 8.69
C VAL A 307 -2.69 -4.45 7.99
N PRO A 308 -2.39 -4.50 6.69
CA PRO A 308 -1.62 -3.58 5.84
C PRO A 308 -0.61 -2.66 6.57
N ALA A 309 0.21 -3.25 7.46
CA ALA A 309 1.26 -2.55 8.20
C ALA A 309 2.66 -2.81 7.61
N MET A 310 2.83 -2.55 6.29
CA MET A 310 4.05 -2.85 5.54
C MET A 310 5.31 -2.26 6.16
N HIS A 311 5.21 -1.06 6.73
CA HIS A 311 6.33 -0.42 7.45
C HIS A 311 6.81 -1.26 8.64
N LEU A 312 5.90 -1.91 9.39
CA LEU A 312 6.26 -2.80 10.51
C LEU A 312 6.86 -4.12 10.03
N ALA A 313 6.38 -4.64 8.89
CA ALA A 313 6.99 -5.82 8.27
C ALA A 313 8.45 -5.55 7.89
N LEU A 314 8.73 -4.40 7.25
CA LEU A 314 10.08 -3.98 6.93
C LEU A 314 10.91 -3.71 8.18
N GLU A 315 10.33 -3.08 9.21
CA GLU A 315 11.02 -2.86 10.48
C GLU A 315 11.46 -4.16 11.15
N ALA A 316 10.62 -5.19 11.13
CA ALA A 316 10.97 -6.50 11.65
C ALA A 316 12.16 -7.13 10.89
N ILE A 317 12.20 -7.00 9.56
CA ILE A 317 13.32 -7.47 8.72
C ILE A 317 14.60 -6.71 9.08
N TRP A 318 14.53 -5.37 9.19
CA TRP A 318 15.70 -4.54 9.54
C TRP A 318 16.16 -4.73 10.97
N SER A 319 15.26 -5.03 11.92
CA SER A 319 15.63 -5.42 13.28
C SER A 319 16.50 -6.68 13.31
N MET A 320 16.15 -7.69 12.49
CA MET A 320 16.98 -8.90 12.32
C MET A 320 18.32 -8.57 11.65
N LEU A 321 18.35 -7.75 10.60
CA LEU A 321 19.60 -7.33 9.96
C LEU A 321 20.52 -6.58 10.93
N GLY A 322 19.94 -5.70 11.77
CA GLY A 322 20.67 -5.02 12.86
C GLY A 322 21.25 -6.00 13.88
N ALA A 323 20.49 -7.03 14.26
CA ALA A 323 21.00 -8.10 15.11
C ALA A 323 22.15 -8.87 14.43
N ALA A 324 22.02 -9.17 13.13
CA ALA A 324 23.07 -9.82 12.35
C ALA A 324 24.35 -8.98 12.23
N ASN A 325 24.23 -7.66 12.07
CA ASN A 325 25.39 -6.75 12.05
C ASN A 325 26.10 -6.72 13.40
N ARG A 326 25.35 -6.67 14.52
CA ARG A 326 25.94 -6.75 15.88
C ARG A 326 26.62 -8.10 16.10
N TYR A 327 25.96 -9.20 15.73
CA TYR A 327 26.52 -10.53 15.79
C TYR A 327 27.83 -10.64 14.99
N PHE A 328 27.82 -10.23 13.72
CA PHE A 328 28.99 -10.26 12.84
C PHE A 328 30.16 -9.45 13.42
N SER A 329 29.85 -8.30 14.00
CA SER A 329 30.87 -7.46 14.65
C SER A 329 31.42 -8.08 15.94
N ALA A 330 30.55 -8.68 16.77
CA ALA A 330 30.97 -9.34 18.04
C ALA A 330 31.77 -10.62 17.81
N GLN A 331 31.50 -11.33 16.69
CA GLN A 331 32.26 -12.56 16.37
C GLN A 331 33.60 -12.30 15.68
N GLU A 332 33.87 -11.06 15.25
CA GLU A 332 35.14 -10.63 14.65
C GLU A 332 35.73 -11.59 13.60
N PRO A 333 35.00 -12.01 12.57
CA PRO A 333 35.46 -13.01 11.60
C PRO A 333 36.80 -12.64 10.93
N TRP A 334 37.12 -11.34 10.86
CA TRP A 334 38.42 -10.86 10.35
C TRP A 334 39.60 -11.18 11.27
N VAL A 335 39.35 -11.40 12.58
CA VAL A 335 40.33 -11.88 13.54
C VAL A 335 40.45 -13.42 13.46
N LEU A 336 39.31 -14.12 13.52
CA LEU A 336 39.22 -15.58 13.42
C LEU A 336 39.96 -16.11 12.18
N ARG A 337 39.77 -15.45 11.04
CA ARG A 337 40.42 -15.82 9.77
C ARG A 337 41.94 -15.85 9.86
N LYS A 338 42.54 -14.98 10.67
CA LYS A 338 44.02 -14.87 10.79
C LYS A 338 44.62 -15.90 11.77
N SER A 339 43.77 -16.54 12.56
CA SER A 339 44.23 -17.56 13.52
C SER A 339 44.58 -18.88 12.82
N GLY A 340 45.66 -19.52 13.25
CA GLY A 340 46.03 -20.86 12.81
C GLY A 340 45.35 -21.99 13.59
N ALA A 341 44.56 -21.67 14.63
CA ALA A 341 43.89 -22.67 15.46
C ALA A 341 42.66 -23.26 14.72
N ALA A 342 42.53 -24.57 14.72
CA ALA A 342 41.43 -25.27 14.08
C ALA A 342 40.05 -24.81 14.60
N ALA A 343 39.92 -24.60 15.90
CA ALA A 343 38.68 -24.11 16.53
C ALA A 343 38.29 -22.73 16.03
N ASP A 344 39.24 -21.82 15.79
CA ASP A 344 38.94 -20.48 15.24
C ASP A 344 38.54 -20.55 13.75
N GLN A 345 39.14 -21.48 13.00
CA GLN A 345 38.73 -21.70 11.60
C GLN A 345 37.33 -22.32 11.52
N ASP A 346 36.99 -23.22 12.44
CA ASP A 346 35.63 -23.77 12.57
C ASP A 346 34.63 -22.67 12.94
N ARG A 347 34.99 -21.82 13.89
CA ARG A 347 34.16 -20.65 14.25
C ARG A 347 34.00 -19.68 13.12
N PHE A 348 35.04 -19.37 12.35
CA PHE A 348 35.03 -18.52 11.17
C PHE A 348 34.02 -19.04 10.13
N ARG A 349 34.04 -20.34 9.81
CA ARG A 349 33.11 -20.98 8.91
C ARG A 349 31.67 -20.85 9.40
N THR A 350 31.40 -21.14 10.67
CA THR A 350 30.10 -21.08 11.28
C THR A 350 29.53 -19.65 11.28
N VAL A 351 30.32 -18.64 11.62
CA VAL A 351 29.91 -17.22 11.62
C VAL A 351 29.48 -16.78 10.22
N LEU A 352 30.27 -17.15 9.21
CA LEU A 352 29.93 -16.80 7.83
C LEU A 352 28.69 -17.54 7.34
N TYR A 353 28.54 -18.83 7.67
CA TYR A 353 27.33 -19.60 7.34
C TYR A 353 26.05 -18.94 7.91
N VAL A 354 26.06 -18.63 9.21
CA VAL A 354 24.93 -17.98 9.90
C VAL A 354 24.60 -16.63 9.27
N THR A 355 25.63 -15.83 8.96
CA THR A 355 25.43 -14.51 8.34
C THR A 355 24.84 -14.62 6.93
N LEU A 356 25.36 -15.54 6.09
CA LEU A 356 24.81 -15.76 4.76
C LEU A 356 23.35 -16.22 4.80
N GLU A 357 23.01 -17.09 5.75
CA GLU A 357 21.65 -17.58 5.91
C GLU A 357 20.69 -16.44 6.30
N VAL A 358 21.08 -15.56 7.21
CA VAL A 358 20.26 -14.40 7.58
C VAL A 358 20.09 -13.43 6.42
N VAL A 359 21.15 -13.17 5.65
CA VAL A 359 21.09 -12.34 4.43
C VAL A 359 20.15 -12.96 3.39
N ARG A 360 20.17 -14.29 3.23
CA ARG A 360 19.27 -15.03 2.33
C ARG A 360 17.80 -14.88 2.74
N ILE A 361 17.50 -15.09 4.03
CA ILE A 361 16.15 -14.95 4.55
C ILE A 361 15.64 -13.51 4.37
N ALA A 362 16.47 -12.51 4.67
CA ALA A 362 16.13 -11.11 4.42
C ALA A 362 15.85 -10.86 2.92
N ALA A 363 16.69 -11.38 2.02
CA ALA A 363 16.50 -11.26 0.58
C ALA A 363 15.20 -11.91 0.10
N LEU A 364 14.85 -13.10 0.62
CA LEU A 364 13.57 -13.75 0.32
C LEU A 364 12.38 -12.90 0.75
N LEU A 365 12.42 -12.31 1.95
CA LEU A 365 11.30 -11.57 2.53
C LEU A 365 11.11 -10.18 1.94
N VAL A 366 12.14 -9.54 1.38
CA VAL A 366 12.02 -8.22 0.77
C VAL A 366 11.63 -8.25 -0.72
N GLN A 367 11.53 -9.42 -1.33
CA GLN A 367 11.15 -9.56 -2.76
C GLN A 367 9.88 -8.80 -3.14
N PRO A 368 8.79 -8.79 -2.36
CA PRO A 368 7.59 -8.03 -2.72
C PRO A 368 7.81 -6.52 -2.76
N VAL A 369 8.82 -6.03 -2.06
CA VAL A 369 9.14 -4.59 -1.95
C VAL A 369 10.24 -4.20 -2.94
N MET A 370 11.33 -4.96 -2.98
CA MET A 370 12.52 -4.68 -3.78
C MET A 370 12.89 -5.89 -4.67
N PRO A 371 12.07 -6.22 -5.69
CA PRO A 371 12.22 -7.45 -6.47
C PRO A 371 13.57 -7.57 -7.17
N SER A 372 14.05 -6.49 -7.77
CA SER A 372 15.31 -6.54 -8.55
C SER A 372 16.55 -6.65 -7.64
N SER A 373 16.56 -5.95 -6.53
CA SER A 373 17.65 -6.00 -5.56
C SER A 373 17.69 -7.33 -4.80
N ALA A 374 16.51 -7.84 -4.44
CA ALA A 374 16.37 -9.16 -3.82
C ALA A 374 16.84 -10.28 -4.77
N ALA A 375 16.46 -10.23 -6.05
CA ALA A 375 16.92 -11.19 -7.05
C ALA A 375 18.46 -11.19 -7.15
N LYS A 376 19.10 -10.02 -7.24
CA LYS A 376 20.56 -9.89 -7.26
C LYS A 376 21.24 -10.48 -6.01
N LEU A 377 20.65 -10.25 -4.82
CA LEU A 377 21.17 -10.84 -3.59
C LEU A 377 21.07 -12.37 -3.60
N LEU A 378 19.93 -12.90 -4.05
CA LEU A 378 19.71 -14.34 -4.15
C LEU A 378 20.61 -14.98 -5.20
N ASP A 379 20.88 -14.31 -6.33
CA ASP A 379 21.91 -14.73 -7.30
C ASP A 379 23.29 -14.83 -6.66
N LEU A 380 23.70 -13.80 -5.90
CA LEU A 380 24.98 -13.77 -5.19
C LEU A 380 25.10 -14.85 -4.10
N LEU A 381 23.96 -15.34 -3.60
CA LEU A 381 23.88 -16.43 -2.62
C LEU A 381 23.71 -17.81 -3.28
N GLY A 382 23.77 -17.88 -4.62
CA GLY A 382 23.66 -19.13 -5.35
C GLY A 382 22.30 -19.81 -5.24
N GLN A 383 21.22 -19.03 -5.05
CA GLN A 383 19.87 -19.55 -4.96
C GLN A 383 19.22 -19.63 -6.34
N ASP A 384 18.80 -20.81 -6.74
CA ASP A 384 18.05 -21.02 -7.98
C ASP A 384 16.62 -20.46 -7.85
N GLU A 385 15.93 -20.23 -8.97
CA GLU A 385 14.55 -19.70 -8.98
C GLU A 385 13.57 -20.54 -8.13
N ALA A 386 13.71 -21.86 -8.16
CA ALA A 386 12.89 -22.78 -7.34
C ALA A 386 13.13 -22.65 -5.83
N GLN A 387 14.16 -21.93 -5.41
CA GLN A 387 14.54 -21.69 -4.02
C GLN A 387 14.21 -20.26 -3.56
N ARG A 388 13.38 -19.53 -4.29
CA ARG A 388 13.09 -18.11 -4.03
C ARG A 388 11.67 -17.83 -3.57
N ASP A 389 10.86 -18.83 -3.39
CA ASP A 389 9.53 -18.65 -2.78
C ASP A 389 9.63 -18.62 -1.23
N PHE A 390 8.53 -18.27 -0.58
CA PHE A 390 8.51 -18.18 0.87
C PHE A 390 8.58 -19.53 1.60
N THR A 391 8.43 -20.65 0.90
CA THR A 391 8.64 -21.99 1.49
C THR A 391 10.12 -22.24 1.73
N ALA A 392 10.98 -21.62 0.92
CA ALA A 392 12.43 -21.70 1.06
C ALA A 392 12.97 -21.03 2.35
N VAL A 393 12.18 -20.20 3.03
CA VAL A 393 12.59 -19.63 4.35
C VAL A 393 12.83 -20.75 5.38
N GLY A 394 12.04 -21.83 5.34
CA GLY A 394 12.20 -22.98 6.24
C GLY A 394 13.33 -23.94 5.87
N VAL A 395 14.04 -23.71 4.77
CA VAL A 395 15.13 -24.58 4.29
C VAL A 395 16.43 -23.82 4.35
N ARG A 396 17.43 -24.34 5.06
CA ARG A 396 18.75 -23.70 5.19
C ARG A 396 19.52 -23.72 3.86
N ILE A 397 20.35 -22.68 3.68
CA ILE A 397 21.30 -22.64 2.56
C ILE A 397 22.22 -23.88 2.61
N ALA A 398 22.36 -24.58 1.52
CA ALA A 398 23.15 -25.80 1.48
C ALA A 398 24.67 -25.49 1.52
N PRO A 399 25.43 -26.08 2.45
CA PRO A 399 26.88 -26.01 2.43
C PRO A 399 27.44 -26.52 1.09
N GLY A 400 28.52 -25.93 0.64
CA GLY A 400 29.16 -26.28 -0.64
C GLY A 400 28.52 -25.58 -1.86
N THR A 401 27.39 -24.89 -1.71
CA THR A 401 26.78 -24.09 -2.80
C THR A 401 27.80 -23.08 -3.36
N PRO A 402 28.09 -23.10 -4.68
CA PRO A 402 29.00 -22.15 -5.30
C PRO A 402 28.41 -20.74 -5.29
N LEU A 403 29.23 -19.76 -4.93
CA LEU A 403 28.83 -18.36 -4.89
C LEU A 403 29.52 -17.59 -6.01
N PRO A 404 28.80 -16.73 -6.78
CA PRO A 404 29.41 -15.83 -7.74
C PRO A 404 30.36 -14.82 -7.10
N ALA A 405 31.13 -14.12 -7.91
CA ALA A 405 31.95 -13.01 -7.44
C ALA A 405 31.08 -11.95 -6.76
N PRO A 406 31.44 -11.49 -5.55
CA PRO A 406 30.66 -10.50 -4.82
C PRO A 406 30.53 -9.20 -5.61
N ALA A 407 29.32 -8.65 -5.66
CA ALA A 407 29.01 -7.36 -6.25
C ALA A 407 28.17 -6.52 -5.31
N GLY A 408 28.33 -5.19 -5.35
CA GLY A 408 27.49 -4.27 -4.57
C GLY A 408 26.06 -4.25 -5.13
N VAL A 409 25.06 -4.37 -4.25
CA VAL A 409 23.65 -4.34 -4.65
C VAL A 409 23.03 -2.97 -4.38
N PHE A 410 23.42 -2.32 -3.30
CA PHE A 410 22.90 -1.03 -2.90
C PHE A 410 24.02 0.03 -2.89
N PRO A 411 24.15 0.82 -3.96
CA PRO A 411 25.12 1.92 -3.99
C PRO A 411 24.70 3.01 -3.01
N ARG A 412 25.68 3.72 -2.44
CA ARG A 412 25.41 4.92 -1.66
C ARG A 412 25.08 6.08 -2.60
N HIS A 413 24.11 6.90 -2.20
CA HIS A 413 23.89 8.21 -2.78
C HIS A 413 24.76 9.24 -2.05
N LEU A 414 25.56 9.98 -2.83
CA LEU A 414 26.32 11.12 -2.31
C LEU A 414 25.42 12.36 -2.50
N LEU A 415 25.28 13.15 -1.44
CA LEU A 415 24.75 14.52 -1.57
C LEU A 415 25.81 15.31 -2.35
N GLU A 416 25.46 15.84 -3.51
CA GLU A 416 26.30 16.76 -4.25
C GLU A 416 26.39 18.14 -3.56
#